data_be1203a61e2dfb81ec6f6c6be7248c42
#
_entry.id   be1203a61e2dfb81ec6f6c6be7248c42
#
_cell.length_a   1.000
_cell.length_b   1.000
_cell.length_c   1.000
_cell.angle_alpha   90.00
_cell.angle_beta   90.00
_cell.angle_gamma   90.00
#
_symmetry.space_group_name_H-M   'P 1'
#
loop_
_entity.id
_entity.type
_entity.pdbx_description
1 polymer ?
#
loop_
_entity_poly.entity_id
_entity_poly.type
_entity_poly.pdbx_seq_one_letter_code
_entity_poly.pdbx_strand_id
1 'polypeptide(L)'
;MTENINCKSGYSDVNGIKMYYEIYGQGKPIVLIHGGGSTIQTSFARVIPEFAKHRQVIAVEMQAHGRTNDRNTNLTFAQDADDVAKLLQNLEINKADILGFSNGGHTAMEIAIRHPHLVNKLILCSTFYKRNAVTPQFWEGFEGRVQFSNMPQAYKDEFLKINNHPDALVNMFNKDVQRMTVFKEWSDEQIRSIKAPTLVVNGNKDVGSTEHAVEMYRTIPNCELAIFPGGHGTYLGEISTGMENSKLPELAVAMFEEFLDEP
;
A
#
# COMPACT_ATOMS: atom_id res chain seq x y z
N MET A 1 2.52 15.39 23.56
CA MET A 1 1.85 16.44 22.77
C MET A 1 2.02 16.06 21.32
N THR A 2 0.97 15.56 20.69
CA THR A 2 0.98 15.29 19.23
C THR A 2 1.02 16.66 18.55
N GLU A 3 2.16 17.01 17.96
CA GLU A 3 2.24 18.17 17.07
C GLU A 3 1.14 18.02 15.99
N ASN A 4 0.34 19.06 15.82
CA ASN A 4 -0.65 19.14 14.75
C ASN A 4 0.10 19.19 13.43
N ILE A 5 0.31 18.02 12.81
CA ILE A 5 0.95 17.93 11.50
C ILE A 5 -0.02 18.55 10.49
N ASN A 6 0.38 19.65 9.87
CA ASN A 6 -0.42 20.32 8.83
C ASN A 6 -0.70 19.32 7.69
N CYS A 7 -1.97 18.97 7.52
CA CYS A 7 -2.45 18.15 6.42
C CYS A 7 -3.12 19.06 5.37
N LYS A 8 -2.70 18.91 4.12
CA LYS A 8 -3.44 19.42 2.95
C LYS A 8 -4.10 18.23 2.29
N SER A 9 -5.41 18.25 2.15
CA SER A 9 -6.14 17.19 1.45
C SER A 9 -6.87 17.76 0.22
N GLY A 10 -7.13 16.88 -0.74
CA GLY A 10 -7.82 17.27 -1.95
C GLY A 10 -8.24 16.08 -2.82
N TYR A 11 -8.80 16.41 -3.95
CA TYR A 11 -9.17 15.46 -4.99
C TYR A 11 -8.45 15.80 -6.29
N SER A 12 -8.01 14.79 -7.01
CA SER A 12 -7.43 14.91 -8.35
C SER A 12 -8.23 14.11 -9.35
N ASP A 13 -8.53 14.69 -10.49
CA ASP A 13 -9.17 13.97 -11.60
C ASP A 13 -8.12 13.06 -12.26
N VAL A 14 -8.26 11.73 -12.06
CA VAL A 14 -7.36 10.71 -12.59
C VAL A 14 -8.15 9.65 -13.34
N ASN A 15 -7.92 9.53 -14.64
CA ASN A 15 -8.47 8.45 -15.50
C ASN A 15 -9.96 8.14 -15.25
N GLY A 16 -10.81 9.17 -15.07
CA GLY A 16 -12.25 9.05 -14.90
C GLY A 16 -12.75 8.89 -13.46
N ILE A 17 -11.90 9.04 -12.47
CA ILE A 17 -12.28 9.14 -11.05
C ILE A 17 -11.70 10.41 -10.40
N LYS A 18 -12.29 10.81 -9.28
CA LYS A 18 -11.74 11.80 -8.35
C LYS A 18 -11.00 11.07 -7.23
N MET A 19 -9.69 10.96 -7.37
CA MET A 19 -8.83 10.31 -6.37
C MET A 19 -8.58 11.28 -5.21
N TYR A 20 -8.89 10.83 -4.00
CA TYR A 20 -8.59 11.56 -2.78
C TYR A 20 -7.13 11.34 -2.37
N TYR A 21 -6.50 12.42 -1.90
CA TYR A 21 -5.15 12.37 -1.36
C TYR A 21 -4.97 13.31 -0.18
N GLU A 22 -3.96 13.03 0.62
CA GLU A 22 -3.51 13.84 1.74
C GLU A 22 -2.00 14.09 1.60
N ILE A 23 -1.58 15.34 1.86
CA ILE A 23 -0.17 15.74 1.86
C ILE A 23 0.22 16.24 3.24
N TYR A 24 1.30 15.67 3.78
CA TYR A 24 1.85 16.00 5.08
C TYR A 24 3.34 16.33 4.97
N GLY A 25 3.85 17.17 5.86
CA GLY A 25 5.27 17.51 5.92
C GLY A 25 5.81 18.22 4.68
N GLN A 26 7.11 18.23 4.55
CA GLN A 26 7.87 18.85 3.45
C GLN A 26 9.15 18.07 3.19
N GLY A 27 9.76 18.24 2.02
CA GLY A 27 11.01 17.57 1.65
C GLY A 27 10.86 16.67 0.42
N LYS A 28 11.68 15.61 0.34
CA LYS A 28 11.59 14.62 -0.74
C LYS A 28 10.24 13.92 -0.70
N PRO A 29 9.52 13.79 -1.83
CA PRO A 29 8.20 13.17 -1.84
C PRO A 29 8.26 11.66 -1.64
N ILE A 30 7.36 11.14 -0.78
CA ILE A 30 7.06 9.72 -0.64
C ILE A 30 5.57 9.50 -0.81
N VAL A 31 5.18 8.56 -1.67
CA VAL A 31 3.80 8.14 -1.88
C VAL A 31 3.49 6.92 -1.04
N LEU A 32 2.40 6.94 -0.28
CA LEU A 32 1.93 5.82 0.52
C LEU A 32 0.65 5.23 -0.08
N ILE A 33 0.68 3.94 -0.43
CA ILE A 33 -0.42 3.21 -1.07
C ILE A 33 -0.91 2.12 -0.13
N HIS A 34 -2.14 2.25 0.35
CA HIS A 34 -2.75 1.37 1.36
C HIS A 34 -3.11 -0.03 0.85
N GLY A 35 -3.37 -0.96 1.77
CA GLY A 35 -3.81 -2.32 1.49
C GLY A 35 -5.27 -2.44 0.99
N GLY A 36 -5.68 -3.64 0.62
CA GLY A 36 -7.07 -3.93 0.27
C GLY A 36 -8.03 -3.74 1.45
N GLY A 37 -9.25 -3.29 1.18
CA GLY A 37 -10.25 -2.99 2.22
C GLY A 37 -9.90 -1.82 3.12
N SER A 38 -8.80 -1.15 2.88
CA SER A 38 -8.18 -0.16 3.76
C SER A 38 -8.47 1.28 3.33
N THR A 39 -8.02 2.22 4.16
CA THR A 39 -7.96 3.65 3.89
C THR A 39 -6.56 4.15 4.26
N ILE A 40 -6.28 5.43 4.05
CA ILE A 40 -5.03 6.07 4.51
C ILE A 40 -4.85 5.81 6.02
N GLN A 41 -5.88 6.06 6.81
CA GLN A 41 -5.81 6.01 8.27
C GLN A 41 -5.64 4.58 8.78
N THR A 42 -6.31 3.60 8.18
CA THR A 42 -6.21 2.20 8.64
C THR A 42 -4.82 1.62 8.43
N SER A 43 -4.14 1.99 7.33
CA SER A 43 -2.81 1.47 7.02
C SER A 43 -1.68 2.29 7.63
N PHE A 44 -1.82 3.63 7.70
CA PHE A 44 -0.66 4.52 7.85
C PHE A 44 -0.75 5.55 8.97
N ALA A 45 -1.83 5.57 9.80
CA ALA A 45 -1.99 6.55 10.86
C ALA A 45 -0.77 6.65 11.81
N ARG A 46 -0.04 5.53 12.01
CA ARG A 46 1.13 5.47 12.90
C ARG A 46 2.44 5.89 12.22
N VAL A 47 2.58 5.73 10.92
CA VAL A 47 3.83 6.02 10.20
C VAL A 47 3.83 7.39 9.52
N ILE A 48 2.68 7.93 9.12
CA ILE A 48 2.59 9.27 8.52
C ILE A 48 3.24 10.35 9.42
N PRO A 49 2.97 10.42 10.73
CA PRO A 49 3.59 11.43 11.59
C PRO A 49 5.11 11.34 11.65
N GLU A 50 5.65 10.13 11.57
CA GLU A 50 7.10 9.92 11.59
C GLU A 50 7.75 10.35 10.27
N PHE A 51 7.24 9.90 9.13
CA PHE A 51 7.74 10.32 7.81
C PHE A 51 7.60 11.83 7.59
N ALA A 52 6.50 12.43 8.03
CA ALA A 52 6.23 13.86 7.82
C ALA A 52 7.22 14.80 8.53
N LYS A 53 8.06 14.29 9.44
CA LYS A 53 9.14 15.06 10.07
C LYS A 53 10.23 15.45 9.07
N HIS A 54 10.46 14.62 8.04
CA HIS A 54 11.59 14.74 7.12
C HIS A 54 11.21 14.67 5.64
N ARG A 55 9.96 14.26 5.32
CA ARG A 55 9.49 14.05 3.95
C ARG A 55 8.16 14.72 3.67
N GLN A 56 7.93 15.00 2.39
CA GLN A 56 6.58 15.29 1.89
C GLN A 56 5.86 13.95 1.68
N VAL A 57 4.98 13.59 2.59
CA VAL A 57 4.15 12.38 2.49
C VAL A 57 2.93 12.65 1.63
N ILE A 58 2.71 11.85 0.61
CA ILE A 58 1.51 11.88 -0.26
C ILE A 58 0.80 10.56 -0.06
N ALA A 59 -0.22 10.55 0.79
CA ALA A 59 -1.04 9.36 1.03
C ALA A 59 -2.28 9.39 0.12
N VAL A 60 -2.60 8.26 -0.51
CA VAL A 60 -3.67 8.17 -1.52
C VAL A 60 -4.73 7.16 -1.12
N GLU A 61 -5.98 7.40 -1.47
CA GLU A 61 -7.06 6.41 -1.41
C GLU A 61 -7.36 5.91 -2.83
N MET A 62 -7.29 4.58 -3.00
CA MET A 62 -7.43 3.94 -4.30
C MET A 62 -8.89 3.91 -4.79
N GLN A 63 -9.13 3.58 -6.06
CA GLN A 63 -10.50 3.48 -6.62
C GLN A 63 -11.43 2.70 -5.68
N ALA A 64 -12.62 3.23 -5.44
CA ALA A 64 -13.67 2.68 -4.58
C ALA A 64 -13.32 2.62 -3.08
N HIS A 65 -12.14 3.07 -2.65
CA HIS A 65 -11.74 3.08 -1.23
C HIS A 65 -11.92 4.46 -0.61
N GLY A 66 -12.36 4.46 0.65
CA GLY A 66 -12.50 5.65 1.46
C GLY A 66 -13.32 6.75 0.78
N ARG A 67 -12.66 7.89 0.48
CA ARG A 67 -13.27 9.08 -0.15
C ARG A 67 -13.15 9.08 -1.68
N THR A 68 -12.35 8.16 -2.24
CA THR A 68 -12.19 8.05 -3.70
C THR A 68 -13.40 7.36 -4.32
N ASN A 69 -13.98 7.99 -5.33
CA ASN A 69 -15.13 7.41 -6.01
C ASN A 69 -14.74 6.23 -6.92
N ASP A 70 -15.76 5.54 -7.42
CA ASP A 70 -15.62 4.37 -8.28
C ASP A 70 -15.93 4.71 -9.75
N ARG A 71 -15.23 4.07 -10.71
CA ARG A 71 -15.51 4.18 -12.16
C ARG A 71 -16.39 3.04 -12.69
N ASN A 72 -16.98 2.24 -11.83
CA ASN A 72 -17.84 1.11 -12.19
C ASN A 72 -17.13 0.06 -13.10
N THR A 73 -15.84 -0.15 -12.89
CA THR A 73 -15.06 -1.22 -13.50
C THR A 73 -14.42 -2.07 -12.41
N ASN A 74 -13.98 -3.28 -12.77
CA ASN A 74 -13.20 -4.10 -11.83
C ASN A 74 -11.90 -3.41 -11.47
N LEU A 75 -11.43 -3.65 -10.24
CA LEU A 75 -10.12 -3.17 -9.80
C LEU A 75 -9.02 -4.00 -10.46
N THR A 76 -7.96 -3.32 -10.89
CA THR A 76 -6.71 -3.95 -11.33
C THR A 76 -5.51 -3.17 -10.80
N PHE A 77 -4.43 -3.85 -10.44
CA PHE A 77 -3.22 -3.19 -9.98
C PHE A 77 -2.59 -2.30 -11.06
N ALA A 78 -2.73 -2.68 -12.32
CA ALA A 78 -2.27 -1.88 -13.45
C ALA A 78 -3.03 -0.56 -13.58
N GLN A 79 -4.37 -0.56 -13.41
CA GLN A 79 -5.16 0.68 -13.42
C GLN A 79 -4.85 1.55 -12.20
N ASP A 80 -4.70 0.93 -11.04
CA ASP A 80 -4.29 1.63 -9.82
C ASP A 80 -2.94 2.33 -10.01
N ALA A 81 -1.97 1.67 -10.65
CA ALA A 81 -0.67 2.24 -10.98
C ALA A 81 -0.78 3.45 -11.93
N ASP A 82 -1.61 3.33 -12.98
CA ASP A 82 -1.86 4.42 -13.93
C ASP A 82 -2.58 5.61 -13.26
N ASP A 83 -3.44 5.35 -12.28
CA ASP A 83 -4.13 6.39 -11.50
C ASP A 83 -3.15 7.15 -10.59
N VAL A 84 -2.26 6.45 -9.88
CA VAL A 84 -1.21 7.08 -9.07
C VAL A 84 -0.24 7.88 -9.95
N ALA A 85 0.17 7.34 -11.10
CA ALA A 85 1.01 8.04 -12.05
C ALA A 85 0.36 9.34 -12.55
N LYS A 86 -0.95 9.31 -12.83
CA LYS A 86 -1.71 10.49 -13.23
C LYS A 86 -1.85 11.50 -12.09
N LEU A 87 -2.03 11.06 -10.85
CA LEU A 87 -2.04 11.92 -9.68
C LEU A 87 -0.71 12.66 -9.54
N LEU A 88 0.43 11.96 -9.61
CA LEU A 88 1.75 12.58 -9.53
C LEU A 88 1.97 13.61 -10.62
N GLN A 89 1.54 13.32 -11.86
CA GLN A 89 1.56 14.29 -12.96
C GLN A 89 0.75 15.54 -12.63
N ASN A 90 -0.48 15.39 -12.10
CA ASN A 90 -1.35 16.51 -11.75
C ASN A 90 -0.82 17.34 -10.57
N LEU A 91 -0.02 16.72 -9.68
CA LEU A 91 0.68 17.38 -8.57
C LEU A 91 2.06 17.94 -8.97
N GLU A 92 2.44 17.85 -10.26
CA GLU A 92 3.75 18.27 -10.79
C GLU A 92 4.95 17.58 -10.12
N ILE A 93 4.75 16.32 -9.66
CA ILE A 93 5.78 15.49 -9.05
C ILE A 93 6.36 14.57 -10.11
N ASN A 94 7.60 14.85 -10.52
CA ASN A 94 8.27 14.11 -11.57
C ASN A 94 8.89 12.80 -11.10
N LYS A 95 9.20 12.68 -9.79
CA LYS A 95 9.82 11.49 -9.20
C LYS A 95 9.56 11.47 -7.70
N ALA A 96 9.23 10.31 -7.16
CA ALA A 96 8.97 10.10 -5.72
C ALA A 96 9.47 8.74 -5.25
N ASP A 97 9.69 8.62 -3.95
CA ASP A 97 9.77 7.32 -3.28
C ASP A 97 8.36 6.74 -3.20
N ILE A 98 8.23 5.41 -3.37
CA ILE A 98 6.92 4.74 -3.34
C ILE A 98 6.94 3.69 -2.24
N LEU A 99 6.01 3.75 -1.31
CA LEU A 99 5.76 2.71 -0.33
C LEU A 99 4.37 2.12 -0.57
N GLY A 100 4.31 0.83 -0.84
CA GLY A 100 3.05 0.10 -0.98
C GLY A 100 2.92 -0.98 0.08
N PHE A 101 1.75 -1.04 0.74
CA PHE A 101 1.43 -2.06 1.72
C PHE A 101 0.40 -3.05 1.17
N SER A 102 0.65 -4.36 1.30
CA SER A 102 -0.30 -5.41 0.90
C SER A 102 -0.72 -5.25 -0.58
N ASN A 103 -2.00 -5.07 -0.90
CA ASN A 103 -2.48 -4.74 -2.25
C ASN A 103 -1.85 -3.45 -2.80
N GLY A 104 -1.56 -2.47 -1.95
CA GLY A 104 -0.78 -1.29 -2.33
C GLY A 104 0.64 -1.62 -2.76
N GLY A 105 1.23 -2.70 -2.23
CA GLY A 105 2.52 -3.23 -2.68
C GLY A 105 2.45 -3.81 -4.10
N HIS A 106 1.37 -4.51 -4.44
CA HIS A 106 1.12 -4.95 -5.82
C HIS A 106 1.01 -3.75 -6.78
N THR A 107 0.28 -2.70 -6.37
CA THR A 107 0.18 -1.44 -7.13
C THR A 107 1.56 -0.77 -7.26
N ALA A 108 2.37 -0.74 -6.20
CA ALA A 108 3.71 -0.16 -6.22
C ALA A 108 4.66 -0.92 -7.16
N MET A 109 4.57 -2.26 -7.23
CA MET A 109 5.29 -3.07 -8.24
C MET A 109 4.87 -2.68 -9.66
N GLU A 110 3.55 -2.55 -9.92
CA GLU A 110 3.06 -2.10 -11.23
C GLU A 110 3.54 -0.70 -11.60
N ILE A 111 3.59 0.23 -10.64
CA ILE A 111 4.17 1.56 -10.88
C ILE A 111 5.64 1.43 -11.30
N ALA A 112 6.44 0.63 -10.58
CA ALA A 112 7.84 0.45 -10.88
C ALA A 112 8.11 -0.23 -12.23
N ILE A 113 7.21 -1.11 -12.68
CA ILE A 113 7.29 -1.80 -13.99
C ILE A 113 6.81 -0.88 -15.12
N ARG A 114 5.67 -0.20 -14.96
CA ARG A 114 5.00 0.57 -16.02
C ARG A 114 5.46 2.01 -16.13
N HIS A 115 5.81 2.61 -14.99
CA HIS A 115 6.21 4.02 -14.85
C HIS A 115 7.56 4.17 -14.14
N PRO A 116 8.63 3.45 -14.56
CA PRO A 116 9.91 3.41 -13.83
C PRO A 116 10.56 4.79 -13.64
N HIS A 117 10.24 5.74 -14.51
CA HIS A 117 10.75 7.12 -14.42
C HIS A 117 10.20 7.90 -13.23
N LEU A 118 9.04 7.51 -12.68
CA LEU A 118 8.41 8.13 -11.52
C LEU A 118 8.98 7.64 -10.19
N VAL A 119 9.64 6.47 -10.16
CA VAL A 119 10.09 5.82 -8.93
C VAL A 119 11.54 6.19 -8.63
N ASN A 120 11.77 6.83 -7.48
CA ASN A 120 13.11 7.05 -6.96
C ASN A 120 13.61 5.82 -6.22
N LYS A 121 12.95 5.46 -5.13
CA LYS A 121 13.14 4.22 -4.37
C LYS A 121 11.79 3.56 -4.11
N LEU A 122 11.80 2.25 -3.89
CA LEU A 122 10.59 1.44 -3.74
C LEU A 122 10.64 0.68 -2.39
N ILE A 123 9.58 0.77 -1.60
CA ILE A 123 9.41 -0.03 -0.37
C ILE A 123 8.17 -0.90 -0.55
N LEU A 124 8.38 -2.21 -0.55
CA LEU A 124 7.35 -3.23 -0.72
C LEU A 124 7.05 -3.89 0.63
N CYS A 125 5.95 -3.48 1.26
CA CYS A 125 5.56 -3.91 2.59
C CYS A 125 4.51 -5.02 2.53
N SER A 126 4.81 -6.20 3.10
CA SER A 126 3.84 -7.30 3.27
C SER A 126 3.11 -7.67 1.97
N THR A 127 3.84 -7.79 0.88
CA THR A 127 3.30 -8.09 -0.45
C THR A 127 4.02 -9.27 -1.09
N PHE A 128 3.50 -9.76 -2.20
CA PHE A 128 4.03 -10.91 -2.92
C PHE A 128 3.73 -10.81 -4.41
N TYR A 129 4.42 -11.60 -5.24
CA TYR A 129 4.17 -11.61 -6.69
C TYR A 129 3.77 -12.96 -7.25
N LYS A 130 3.80 -14.03 -6.43
CA LYS A 130 3.39 -15.39 -6.80
C LYS A 130 2.31 -15.93 -5.88
N ARG A 131 1.45 -16.80 -6.38
CA ARG A 131 0.39 -17.46 -5.61
C ARG A 131 0.96 -18.39 -4.52
N ASN A 132 2.11 -19.01 -4.75
CA ASN A 132 2.77 -19.89 -3.77
C ASN A 132 3.41 -19.15 -2.58
N ALA A 133 3.43 -17.83 -2.60
CA ALA A 133 3.84 -16.99 -1.47
C ALA A 133 2.96 -17.16 -0.23
N VAL A 134 1.71 -17.55 -0.44
CA VAL A 134 0.68 -17.72 0.59
C VAL A 134 0.13 -19.15 0.55
N THR A 135 -0.57 -19.54 1.61
CA THR A 135 -1.13 -20.90 1.70
C THR A 135 -2.28 -21.11 0.71
N PRO A 136 -2.57 -22.35 0.29
CA PRO A 136 -3.75 -22.64 -0.53
C PRO A 136 -5.05 -22.16 0.11
N GLN A 137 -5.17 -22.23 1.44
CA GLN A 137 -6.35 -21.78 2.20
C GLN A 137 -6.62 -20.28 2.05
N PHE A 138 -5.58 -19.47 1.85
CA PHE A 138 -5.73 -18.05 1.55
C PHE A 138 -6.52 -17.85 0.25
N TRP A 139 -6.16 -18.55 -0.82
CA TRP A 139 -6.84 -18.45 -2.11
C TRP A 139 -8.25 -19.03 -2.08
N GLU A 140 -8.43 -20.19 -1.43
CA GLU A 140 -9.76 -20.78 -1.21
C GLU A 140 -10.70 -19.82 -0.47
N GLY A 141 -10.15 -18.95 0.39
CA GLY A 141 -10.89 -17.87 1.02
C GLY A 141 -11.55 -16.99 -0.04
N PHE A 142 -10.76 -16.45 -0.97
CA PHE A 142 -11.26 -15.54 -2.02
C PHE A 142 -12.14 -16.26 -3.07
N GLU A 143 -11.99 -17.56 -3.25
CA GLU A 143 -12.78 -18.37 -4.19
C GLU A 143 -14.19 -18.74 -3.68
N GLY A 144 -14.72 -18.04 -2.67
CA GLY A 144 -16.10 -18.15 -2.25
C GLY A 144 -16.38 -18.24 -0.75
N ARG A 145 -15.35 -18.18 0.10
CA ARG A 145 -15.51 -18.24 1.56
C ARG A 145 -15.46 -16.87 2.24
N VAL A 146 -14.74 -15.90 1.66
CA VAL A 146 -14.66 -14.56 2.22
C VAL A 146 -15.97 -13.83 2.00
N GLN A 147 -16.63 -13.49 3.08
CA GLN A 147 -17.88 -12.74 3.09
C GLN A 147 -17.68 -11.38 3.77
N PHE A 148 -18.52 -10.41 3.46
CA PHE A 148 -18.47 -9.09 4.07
C PHE A 148 -18.53 -9.13 5.62
N SER A 149 -19.19 -10.14 6.20
CA SER A 149 -19.18 -10.37 7.64
C SER A 149 -17.79 -10.67 8.22
N ASN A 150 -16.87 -11.22 7.39
CA ASN A 150 -15.50 -11.54 7.82
C ASN A 150 -14.56 -10.32 7.79
N MET A 151 -14.96 -9.22 7.16
CA MET A 151 -14.17 -7.99 7.16
C MET A 151 -14.03 -7.48 8.60
N PRO A 152 -12.81 -7.18 9.09
CA PRO A 152 -12.61 -6.67 10.45
C PRO A 152 -13.45 -5.44 10.75
N GLN A 153 -14.03 -5.38 11.95
CA GLN A 153 -14.91 -4.28 12.31
C GLN A 153 -14.20 -2.92 12.25
N ALA A 154 -12.93 -2.86 12.66
CA ALA A 154 -12.14 -1.65 12.63
C ALA A 154 -12.04 -1.01 11.21
N TYR A 155 -11.96 -1.83 10.16
CA TYR A 155 -11.99 -1.33 8.78
C TYR A 155 -13.36 -0.75 8.40
N LYS A 156 -14.44 -1.45 8.80
CA LYS A 156 -15.80 -0.99 8.52
C LYS A 156 -16.08 0.34 9.21
N ASP A 157 -15.69 0.44 10.48
CA ASP A 157 -15.89 1.63 11.29
C ASP A 157 -15.11 2.83 10.74
N GLU A 158 -13.85 2.63 10.38
CA GLU A 158 -13.03 3.70 9.83
C GLU A 158 -13.51 4.14 8.44
N PHE A 159 -13.92 3.18 7.58
CA PHE A 159 -14.52 3.53 6.29
C PHE A 159 -15.78 4.37 6.48
N LEU A 160 -16.72 3.92 7.33
CA LEU A 160 -18.00 4.60 7.56
C LEU A 160 -17.85 5.97 8.24
N LYS A 161 -16.78 6.18 8.99
CA LYS A 161 -16.43 7.46 9.59
C LYS A 161 -16.09 8.53 8.55
N ILE A 162 -15.44 8.14 7.44
CA ILE A 162 -14.98 9.05 6.38
C ILE A 162 -15.86 9.03 5.13
N ASN A 163 -16.61 7.96 4.94
CA ASN A 163 -17.58 7.78 3.86
C ASN A 163 -18.82 7.08 4.44
N ASN A 164 -19.86 7.85 4.71
CA ASN A 164 -21.07 7.40 5.39
C ASN A 164 -22.06 6.64 4.50
N HIS A 165 -21.57 6.02 3.42
CA HIS A 165 -22.38 5.23 2.49
C HIS A 165 -22.08 3.73 2.64
N PRO A 166 -22.93 2.95 3.37
CA PRO A 166 -22.74 1.51 3.57
C PRO A 166 -22.62 0.71 2.26
N ASP A 167 -23.35 1.11 1.22
CA ASP A 167 -23.29 0.45 -0.08
C ASP A 167 -21.92 0.63 -0.75
N ALA A 168 -21.27 1.77 -0.54
CA ALA A 168 -19.90 2.01 -1.04
C ALA A 168 -18.88 1.10 -0.33
N LEU A 169 -19.04 0.88 0.98
CA LEU A 169 -18.23 -0.06 1.74
C LEU A 169 -18.37 -1.50 1.23
N VAL A 170 -19.62 -1.94 0.99
CA VAL A 170 -19.88 -3.27 0.42
C VAL A 170 -19.32 -3.38 -1.01
N ASN A 171 -19.45 -2.34 -1.82
CA ASN A 171 -18.89 -2.30 -3.18
C ASN A 171 -17.35 -2.41 -3.14
N MET A 172 -16.67 -1.65 -2.28
CA MET A 172 -15.22 -1.74 -2.09
C MET A 172 -14.80 -3.18 -1.75
N PHE A 173 -15.45 -3.77 -0.72
CA PHE A 173 -15.17 -5.14 -0.30
C PHE A 173 -15.33 -6.14 -1.46
N ASN A 174 -16.45 -6.09 -2.16
CA ASN A 174 -16.72 -7.02 -3.27
C ASN A 174 -15.70 -6.88 -4.40
N LYS A 175 -15.27 -5.67 -4.71
CA LYS A 175 -14.26 -5.40 -5.75
C LYS A 175 -12.88 -5.90 -5.35
N ASP A 176 -12.47 -5.73 -4.08
CA ASP A 176 -11.21 -6.28 -3.59
C ASP A 176 -11.22 -7.82 -3.59
N VAL A 177 -12.32 -8.44 -3.12
CA VAL A 177 -12.48 -9.90 -3.21
C VAL A 177 -12.39 -10.37 -4.66
N GLN A 178 -13.10 -9.71 -5.56
CA GLN A 178 -13.07 -10.05 -7.00
C GLN A 178 -11.65 -9.91 -7.58
N ARG A 179 -10.92 -8.82 -7.25
CA ARG A 179 -9.54 -8.61 -7.70
C ARG A 179 -8.62 -9.74 -7.25
N MET A 180 -8.73 -10.17 -5.98
CA MET A 180 -7.92 -11.26 -5.45
C MET A 180 -8.33 -12.63 -5.99
N THR A 181 -9.61 -12.86 -6.27
CA THR A 181 -10.10 -14.10 -6.91
C THR A 181 -9.46 -14.31 -8.29
N VAL A 182 -9.28 -13.23 -9.06
CA VAL A 182 -8.66 -13.29 -10.39
C VAL A 182 -7.18 -12.92 -10.39
N PHE A 183 -6.53 -12.95 -9.24
CA PHE A 183 -5.12 -12.61 -9.09
C PHE A 183 -4.24 -13.36 -10.08
N LYS A 184 -3.44 -12.60 -10.84
CA LYS A 184 -2.43 -13.12 -11.76
C LYS A 184 -1.05 -12.81 -11.23
N GLU A 185 -0.20 -13.80 -11.24
CA GLU A 185 1.21 -13.68 -10.88
C GLU A 185 1.96 -12.78 -11.86
N TRP A 186 2.99 -12.11 -11.36
CA TRP A 186 4.01 -11.52 -12.23
C TRP A 186 5.08 -12.57 -12.54
N SER A 187 5.61 -12.51 -13.75
CA SER A 187 6.77 -13.36 -14.09
C SER A 187 8.05 -12.81 -13.42
N ASP A 188 9.01 -13.70 -13.22
CA ASP A 188 10.32 -13.29 -12.70
C ASP A 188 10.98 -12.22 -13.58
N GLU A 189 10.75 -12.23 -14.90
CA GLU A 189 11.25 -11.22 -15.83
C GLU A 189 10.63 -9.85 -15.56
N GLN A 190 9.33 -9.79 -15.26
CA GLN A 190 8.65 -8.55 -14.89
C GLN A 190 9.23 -8.00 -13.58
N ILE A 191 9.45 -8.86 -12.58
CA ILE A 191 10.03 -8.45 -11.30
C ILE A 191 11.50 -8.02 -11.48
N ARG A 192 12.29 -8.73 -12.29
CA ARG A 192 13.67 -8.31 -12.64
C ARG A 192 13.73 -7.00 -13.45
N SER A 193 12.63 -6.57 -14.05
CA SER A 193 12.59 -5.31 -14.78
C SER A 193 12.50 -4.08 -13.87
N ILE A 194 12.22 -4.25 -12.57
CA ILE A 194 12.22 -3.17 -11.58
C ILE A 194 13.65 -2.61 -11.46
N LYS A 195 13.81 -1.32 -11.76
CA LYS A 195 15.12 -0.64 -11.79
C LYS A 195 15.42 0.14 -10.52
N ALA A 196 14.36 0.61 -9.84
CA ALA A 196 14.52 1.39 -8.63
C ALA A 196 15.17 0.55 -7.52
N PRO A 197 16.08 1.13 -6.71
CA PRO A 197 16.49 0.51 -5.47
C PRO A 197 15.25 0.15 -4.65
N THR A 198 15.18 -1.09 -4.16
CA THR A 198 13.98 -1.64 -3.55
C THR A 198 14.29 -2.20 -2.17
N LEU A 199 13.43 -1.91 -1.20
CA LEU A 199 13.41 -2.56 0.11
C LEU A 199 12.17 -3.46 0.19
N VAL A 200 12.37 -4.76 0.33
CA VAL A 200 11.31 -5.73 0.63
C VAL A 200 11.19 -5.85 2.15
N VAL A 201 9.97 -5.66 2.65
CA VAL A 201 9.68 -5.69 4.10
C VAL A 201 8.56 -6.68 4.38
N ASN A 202 8.77 -7.57 5.35
CA ASN A 202 7.76 -8.56 5.73
C ASN A 202 7.73 -8.78 7.25
N GLY A 203 6.60 -9.24 7.77
CA GLY A 203 6.52 -9.77 9.12
C GLY A 203 6.97 -11.23 9.16
N ASN A 204 7.57 -11.69 10.27
CA ASN A 204 7.94 -13.11 10.40
C ASN A 204 6.74 -14.05 10.61
N LYS A 205 5.55 -13.48 10.79
CA LYS A 205 4.25 -14.18 10.90
C LYS A 205 3.22 -13.56 9.95
N ASP A 206 3.69 -13.08 8.81
CA ASP A 206 2.86 -12.42 7.80
C ASP A 206 2.02 -13.43 7.01
N VAL A 207 1.09 -12.91 6.20
CA VAL A 207 0.29 -13.69 5.24
C VAL A 207 1.20 -14.28 4.17
N GLY A 208 2.09 -13.45 3.59
CA GLY A 208 3.14 -13.93 2.70
C GLY A 208 4.31 -14.52 3.48
N SER A 209 4.83 -15.67 3.02
CA SER A 209 5.92 -16.36 3.69
C SER A 209 7.22 -15.56 3.68
N THR A 210 8.05 -15.76 4.69
CA THR A 210 9.41 -15.17 4.73
C THR A 210 10.29 -15.70 3.61
N GLU A 211 10.08 -16.94 3.19
CA GLU A 211 10.78 -17.56 2.06
C GLU A 211 10.49 -16.80 0.76
N HIS A 212 9.24 -16.36 0.56
CA HIS A 212 8.90 -15.56 -0.61
C HIS A 212 9.47 -14.13 -0.53
N ALA A 213 9.53 -13.54 0.64
CA ALA A 213 10.24 -12.25 0.81
C ALA A 213 11.73 -12.37 0.44
N VAL A 214 12.38 -13.49 0.79
CA VAL A 214 13.75 -13.81 0.36
C VAL A 214 13.81 -14.06 -1.16
N GLU A 215 12.81 -14.71 -1.76
CA GLU A 215 12.71 -14.87 -3.21
C GLU A 215 12.61 -13.52 -3.91
N MET A 216 11.76 -12.60 -3.43
CA MET A 216 11.65 -11.23 -3.96
C MET A 216 13.00 -10.51 -3.89
N TYR A 217 13.65 -10.53 -2.73
CA TYR A 217 14.98 -9.94 -2.53
C TYR A 217 16.02 -10.46 -3.54
N ARG A 218 15.99 -11.76 -3.85
CA ARG A 218 16.93 -12.37 -4.80
C ARG A 218 16.56 -12.11 -6.27
N THR A 219 15.29 -11.81 -6.54
CA THR A 219 14.79 -11.62 -7.91
C THR A 219 14.89 -10.17 -8.37
N ILE A 220 14.64 -9.21 -7.48
CA ILE A 220 14.78 -7.77 -7.78
C ILE A 220 16.28 -7.40 -7.80
N PRO A 221 16.81 -6.78 -8.86
CA PRO A 221 18.26 -6.62 -9.04
C PRO A 221 18.98 -5.77 -7.99
N ASN A 222 18.35 -4.70 -7.52
CA ASN A 222 18.91 -3.80 -6.52
C ASN A 222 17.96 -3.76 -5.31
N CYS A 223 18.08 -4.77 -4.45
CA CYS A 223 17.11 -5.03 -3.40
C CYS A 223 17.77 -5.28 -2.05
N GLU A 224 17.14 -4.75 -1.02
CA GLU A 224 17.40 -5.05 0.38
C GLU A 224 16.21 -5.77 1.01
N LEU A 225 16.41 -6.40 2.16
CA LEU A 225 15.40 -7.19 2.84
C LEU A 225 15.38 -6.88 4.33
N ALA A 226 14.18 -6.63 4.85
CA ALA A 226 13.93 -6.52 6.28
C ALA A 226 12.79 -7.45 6.71
N ILE A 227 13.01 -8.21 7.78
CA ILE A 227 11.98 -9.05 8.41
C ILE A 227 11.75 -8.56 9.83
N PHE A 228 10.56 -8.04 10.08
CA PHE A 228 10.15 -7.58 11.42
C PHE A 228 9.45 -8.68 12.21
N PRO A 229 9.50 -8.65 13.54
CA PRO A 229 8.63 -9.49 14.35
C PRO A 229 7.17 -9.04 14.20
N GLY A 230 6.25 -10.02 14.05
CA GLY A 230 4.81 -9.75 13.98
C GLY A 230 4.16 -10.24 12.70
N GLY A 231 2.86 -9.97 12.58
CA GLY A 231 2.02 -10.33 11.43
C GLY A 231 1.89 -9.21 10.41
N HIS A 232 0.85 -9.32 9.59
CA HIS A 232 0.56 -8.44 8.47
C HIS A 232 0.42 -6.98 8.89
N GLY A 233 1.35 -6.13 8.47
CA GLY A 233 1.33 -4.70 8.77
C GLY A 233 1.65 -4.30 10.22
N THR A 234 2.06 -5.23 11.09
CA THR A 234 2.36 -4.93 12.51
C THR A 234 3.41 -3.83 12.66
N TYR A 235 4.43 -3.84 11.82
CA TYR A 235 5.50 -2.84 11.80
C TYR A 235 5.09 -1.48 11.23
N LEU A 236 3.94 -1.39 10.56
CA LEU A 236 3.31 -0.13 10.15
C LEU A 236 2.32 0.40 11.19
N GLY A 237 1.94 -0.43 12.18
CA GLY A 237 0.88 -0.11 13.12
C GLY A 237 -0.49 -0.11 12.47
N GLU A 238 -0.69 -1.00 11.50
CA GLU A 238 -1.94 -1.21 10.79
C GLU A 238 -3.07 -1.52 11.80
N ILE A 239 -4.26 -0.97 11.58
CA ILE A 239 -5.35 -0.89 12.58
C ILE A 239 -5.84 -2.26 13.08
N SER A 240 -5.83 -3.30 12.23
CA SER A 240 -6.31 -4.64 12.59
C SER A 240 -5.33 -5.41 13.49
N THR A 241 -4.11 -4.91 13.67
CA THR A 241 -3.07 -5.59 14.44
C THR A 241 -3.27 -5.50 15.95
N GLY A 242 -4.08 -4.55 16.43
CA GLY A 242 -4.31 -4.32 17.86
C GLY A 242 -3.05 -3.89 18.65
N MET A 243 -2.02 -3.43 17.97
CA MET A 243 -0.70 -3.10 18.56
C MET A 243 -0.55 -1.59 18.80
N GLU A 244 -1.56 -0.96 19.42
CA GLU A 244 -1.62 0.50 19.61
C GLU A 244 -0.41 1.08 20.37
N ASN A 245 0.16 0.34 21.30
CA ASN A 245 1.30 0.76 22.10
C ASN A 245 2.66 0.25 21.58
N SER A 246 2.69 -0.38 20.40
CA SER A 246 3.93 -0.86 19.81
C SER A 246 4.81 0.31 19.37
N LYS A 247 6.13 0.15 19.55
CA LYS A 247 7.14 1.05 19.00
C LYS A 247 7.68 0.60 17.65
N LEU A 248 7.13 -0.50 17.10
CA LEU A 248 7.58 -1.02 15.81
C LEU A 248 7.38 -0.02 14.66
N PRO A 249 6.28 0.76 14.60
CA PRO A 249 6.12 1.75 13.53
C PRO A 249 7.23 2.81 13.51
N GLU A 250 7.61 3.35 14.67
CA GLU A 250 8.69 4.33 14.78
C GLU A 250 10.05 3.73 14.37
N LEU A 251 10.33 2.48 14.79
CA LEU A 251 11.56 1.76 14.41
C LEU A 251 11.57 1.42 12.91
N ALA A 252 10.42 1.01 12.36
CA ALA A 252 10.32 0.71 10.94
C ALA A 252 10.55 1.96 10.09
N VAL A 253 9.94 3.10 10.44
CA VAL A 253 10.18 4.35 9.71
C VAL A 253 11.63 4.77 9.80
N ALA A 254 12.29 4.67 10.98
CA ALA A 254 13.71 5.01 11.10
C ALA A 254 14.58 4.16 10.15
N MET A 255 14.29 2.87 10.01
CA MET A 255 15.00 1.99 9.06
C MET A 255 14.64 2.32 7.60
N PHE A 256 13.38 2.66 7.32
CA PHE A 256 12.97 3.09 5.97
C PHE A 256 13.67 4.39 5.56
N GLU A 257 13.78 5.35 6.47
CA GLU A 257 14.51 6.60 6.24
C GLU A 257 15.99 6.35 5.93
N GLU A 258 16.66 5.45 6.67
CA GLU A 258 18.03 5.04 6.37
C GLU A 258 18.16 4.54 4.92
N PHE A 259 17.34 3.58 4.52
CA PHE A 259 17.31 3.10 3.13
C PHE A 259 17.01 4.22 2.13
N LEU A 260 16.05 5.11 2.42
CA LEU A 260 15.62 6.16 1.51
C LEU A 260 16.66 7.28 1.35
N ASP A 261 17.54 7.48 2.33
CA ASP A 261 18.57 8.53 2.33
C ASP A 261 19.93 8.03 1.84
N GLU A 262 20.14 6.73 1.69
CA GLU A 262 21.31 6.19 1.00
C GLU A 262 21.46 6.79 -0.41
N PRO A 263 22.70 7.04 -0.87
CA PRO A 263 22.96 7.63 -2.18
C PRO A 263 22.53 6.76 -3.37
#